data_e45bf9f878be389463dfbd30929fd1f5
#
_entry.id   e45bf9f878be389463dfbd30929fd1f5
#
_cell.length_a   1.000
_cell.length_b   1.000
_cell.length_c   1.000
_cell.angle_alpha   90.00
_cell.angle_beta   90.00
_cell.angle_gamma   90.00
#
_symmetry.space_group_name_H-M   'P 1'
#
loop_
_entity.id
_entity.type
_entity.pdbx_description
1 polymer ?
#
loop_
_entity_poly.entity_id
_entity_poly.type
_entity_poly.pdbx_seq_one_letter_code
_entity_poly.pdbx_strand_id
1 'polypeptide(L)'
;MQATTLNPSAFQTVMKQYQAVRKYTEQLCEPLQTEDYIPQPVAFASPPKWHLAHTTWFFEEFVLKPYASNYKIYHSHFSFLFNSYYNAVGDRIFRANRGNITRPGVKEVYAYREYVDKAMKELLAKAEESKVLMLSLIHI
;
A
#
# COMPACT_ATOMS: atom_id res chain seq x y z
N MET A 1 -14.66 20.97 24.79
CA MET A 1 -14.27 19.75 24.05
C MET A 1 -12.89 19.33 24.49
N GLN A 2 -12.83 18.28 25.28
CA GLN A 2 -11.52 17.69 25.61
C GLN A 2 -11.04 16.96 24.37
N ALA A 3 -9.96 17.44 23.76
CA ALA A 3 -9.24 16.68 22.77
C ALA A 3 -8.78 15.38 23.45
N THR A 4 -9.24 14.25 22.95
CA THR A 4 -8.76 12.95 23.39
C THR A 4 -7.29 12.87 22.99
N THR A 5 -6.39 13.14 23.93
CA THR A 5 -4.97 12.95 23.73
C THR A 5 -4.72 11.47 23.52
N LEU A 6 -4.49 11.07 22.26
CA LEU A 6 -4.01 9.74 21.98
C LEU A 6 -2.64 9.60 22.64
N ASN A 7 -2.56 8.65 23.56
CA ASN A 7 -1.32 8.30 24.24
C ASN A 7 -0.25 7.99 23.19
N PRO A 8 1.03 8.40 23.35
CA PRO A 8 2.14 7.98 22.47
C PRO A 8 2.20 6.48 22.17
N SER A 9 1.68 5.65 23.09
CA SER A 9 1.54 4.20 22.86
C SER A 9 0.58 3.84 21.69
N ALA A 10 -0.40 4.69 21.35
CA ALA A 10 -1.31 4.46 20.24
C ALA A 10 -0.60 4.60 18.90
N PHE A 11 0.30 5.57 18.76
CA PHE A 11 1.14 5.75 17.57
C PHE A 11 2.07 4.56 17.35
N GLN A 12 2.71 4.11 18.42
CA GLN A 12 3.57 2.92 18.37
C GLN A 12 2.78 1.67 18.01
N THR A 13 1.54 1.54 18.49
CA THR A 13 0.65 0.43 18.18
C THR A 13 0.28 0.42 16.71
N VAL A 14 -0.14 1.56 16.15
CA VAL A 14 -0.48 1.67 14.72
C VAL A 14 0.74 1.35 13.85
N MET A 15 1.91 1.88 14.20
CA MET A 15 3.13 1.60 13.47
C MET A 15 3.50 0.13 13.50
N LYS A 16 3.40 -0.52 14.66
CA LYS A 16 3.67 -1.95 14.82
C LYS A 16 2.70 -2.80 14.00
N GLN A 17 1.41 -2.46 14.02
CA GLN A 17 0.38 -3.14 13.24
C GLN A 17 0.65 -2.99 11.74
N TYR A 18 0.94 -1.79 11.29
CA TYR A 18 1.31 -1.53 9.90
C TYR A 18 2.49 -2.39 9.47
N GLN A 19 3.59 -2.35 10.22
CA GLN A 19 4.79 -3.13 9.91
C GLN A 19 4.51 -4.63 9.91
N ALA A 20 3.73 -5.12 10.87
CA ALA A 20 3.40 -6.54 10.97
C ALA A 20 2.59 -7.03 9.77
N VAL A 21 1.59 -6.27 9.34
CA VAL A 21 0.77 -6.60 8.16
C VAL A 21 1.61 -6.57 6.88
N ARG A 22 2.45 -5.55 6.71
CA ARG A 22 3.32 -5.42 5.55
C ARG A 22 4.31 -6.58 5.46
N LYS A 23 4.92 -6.94 6.58
CA LYS A 23 5.83 -8.07 6.67
C LYS A 23 5.14 -9.40 6.41
N TYR A 24 3.95 -9.60 6.98
CA TYR A 24 3.18 -10.82 6.77
C TYR A 24 2.85 -11.06 5.30
N THR A 25 2.46 -10.01 4.58
CA THR A 25 2.21 -10.07 3.14
C THR A 25 3.44 -10.59 2.38
N GLU A 26 4.62 -10.10 2.73
CA GLU A 26 5.88 -10.54 2.11
C GLU A 26 6.23 -11.98 2.51
N GLN A 27 5.98 -12.37 3.75
CA GLN A 27 6.18 -13.75 4.23
C GLN A 27 5.34 -14.76 3.45
N LEU A 28 4.11 -14.40 3.09
CA LEU A 28 3.26 -15.25 2.26
C LEU A 28 3.87 -15.52 0.88
N CYS A 29 4.71 -14.62 0.40
CA CYS A 29 5.37 -14.73 -0.91
C CYS A 29 6.75 -15.41 -0.84
N GLU A 30 7.31 -15.65 0.35
CA GLU A 30 8.63 -16.25 0.50
C GLU A 30 8.85 -17.56 -0.27
N PRO A 31 7.86 -18.50 -0.32
CA PRO A 31 8.04 -19.74 -1.08
C PRO A 31 8.02 -19.57 -2.60
N LEU A 32 7.66 -18.39 -3.11
CA LEU A 32 7.49 -18.16 -4.54
C LEU A 32 8.84 -17.89 -5.22
N GLN A 33 8.99 -18.46 -6.42
CA GLN A 33 10.01 -18.02 -7.38
C GLN A 33 9.49 -16.81 -8.14
N THR A 34 10.38 -16.07 -8.81
CA THR A 34 10.00 -14.84 -9.54
C THR A 34 8.87 -15.08 -10.51
N GLU A 35 8.90 -16.18 -11.24
CA GLU A 35 7.87 -16.54 -12.24
C GLU A 35 6.49 -16.78 -11.61
N ASP A 36 6.44 -17.21 -10.35
CA ASP A 36 5.18 -17.51 -9.66
C ASP A 36 4.37 -16.27 -9.31
N TYR A 37 5.00 -15.11 -9.30
CA TYR A 37 4.33 -13.83 -8.95
C TYR A 37 3.42 -13.31 -10.07
N ILE A 38 3.54 -13.80 -11.30
CA ILE A 38 2.98 -13.17 -12.49
C ILE A 38 1.73 -13.86 -13.02
N PRO A 39 1.63 -15.21 -13.07
CA PRO A 39 0.50 -15.87 -13.68
C PRO A 39 -0.82 -15.57 -12.99
N GLN A 40 -1.87 -15.46 -13.80
CA GLN A 40 -3.24 -15.34 -13.35
C GLN A 40 -4.04 -16.53 -13.90
N PRO A 41 -4.09 -17.64 -13.15
CA PRO A 41 -4.70 -18.87 -13.68
C PRO A 41 -6.23 -18.80 -13.81
N VAL A 42 -6.86 -17.88 -13.07
CA VAL A 42 -8.31 -17.65 -13.15
C VAL A 42 -8.60 -16.15 -13.10
N ALA A 43 -9.66 -15.73 -13.77
CA ALA A 43 -9.99 -14.31 -13.94
C ALA A 43 -10.24 -13.56 -12.62
N PHE A 44 -10.71 -14.25 -11.60
CA PHE A 44 -11.05 -13.64 -10.30
C PHE A 44 -9.90 -13.61 -9.29
N ALA A 45 -8.77 -14.27 -9.58
CA ALA A 45 -7.62 -14.32 -8.69
C ALA A 45 -6.45 -13.52 -9.28
N SER A 46 -6.21 -12.35 -8.74
CA SER A 46 -5.10 -11.50 -9.18
C SER A 46 -3.75 -12.10 -8.80
N PRO A 47 -2.68 -11.84 -9.59
CA PRO A 47 -1.34 -12.34 -9.27
C PRO A 47 -0.78 -11.79 -7.96
N PRO A 48 0.10 -12.52 -7.28
CA PRO A 48 0.78 -12.01 -6.08
C PRO A 48 1.47 -10.67 -6.29
N LYS A 49 2.13 -10.47 -7.41
CA LYS A 49 2.76 -9.19 -7.76
C LYS A 49 1.76 -8.04 -7.73
N TRP A 50 0.57 -8.24 -8.29
CA TRP A 50 -0.46 -7.21 -8.26
C TRP A 50 -0.90 -6.89 -6.83
N HIS A 51 -1.12 -7.89 -6.00
CA HIS A 51 -1.52 -7.67 -4.59
C HIS A 51 -0.47 -6.91 -3.79
N LEU A 52 0.80 -7.26 -3.95
CA LEU A 52 1.91 -6.55 -3.31
C LEU A 52 1.94 -5.08 -3.70
N ALA A 53 1.74 -4.80 -4.98
CA ALA A 53 1.73 -3.43 -5.49
C ALA A 53 0.44 -2.68 -5.11
N HIS A 54 -0.72 -3.34 -5.20
CA HIS A 54 -2.01 -2.74 -4.88
C HIS A 54 -2.09 -2.28 -3.42
N THR A 55 -1.70 -3.11 -2.48
CA THR A 55 -1.71 -2.75 -1.06
C THR A 55 -0.74 -1.60 -0.77
N THR A 56 0.35 -1.50 -1.51
CA THR A 56 1.30 -0.39 -1.43
C THR A 56 0.70 0.89 -2.03
N TRP A 57 0.12 0.79 -3.22
CA TRP A 57 -0.57 1.88 -3.89
C TRP A 57 -1.69 2.47 -3.01
N PHE A 58 -2.41 1.63 -2.28
CA PHE A 58 -3.47 2.07 -1.37
C PHE A 58 -2.95 3.07 -0.34
N PHE A 59 -1.85 2.76 0.31
CA PHE A 59 -1.24 3.66 1.29
C PHE A 59 -0.68 4.92 0.64
N GLU A 60 -0.11 4.82 -0.53
CA GLU A 60 0.35 5.99 -1.28
C GLU A 60 -0.80 6.93 -1.62
N GLU A 61 -1.87 6.40 -2.20
CA GLU A 61 -3.00 7.19 -2.70
C GLU A 61 -3.82 7.82 -1.58
N PHE A 62 -4.14 7.04 -0.55
CA PHE A 62 -5.10 7.45 0.47
C PHE A 62 -4.47 7.98 1.76
N VAL A 63 -3.19 7.78 1.96
CA VAL A 63 -2.50 8.20 3.17
C VAL A 63 -1.37 9.19 2.88
N LEU A 64 -0.42 8.82 2.04
CA LEU A 64 0.76 9.65 1.80
C LEU A 64 0.44 10.90 0.98
N LYS A 65 -0.29 10.78 -0.09
CA LYS A 65 -0.65 11.93 -0.93
C LYS A 65 -1.41 13.00 -0.15
N PRO A 66 -2.48 12.67 0.61
CA PRO A 66 -3.22 13.69 1.34
C PRO A 66 -2.55 14.18 2.62
N TYR A 67 -1.71 13.38 3.30
CA TYR A 67 -1.24 13.71 4.64
C TYR A 67 0.26 13.92 4.79
N ALA A 68 1.08 13.45 3.86
CA ALA A 68 2.53 13.63 3.92
C ALA A 68 2.96 14.87 3.14
N SER A 69 3.56 15.85 3.82
CA SER A 69 4.07 17.06 3.20
C SER A 69 5.20 16.74 2.23
N ASN A 70 5.13 17.32 1.02
CA ASN A 70 6.17 17.16 -0.01
C ASN A 70 6.39 15.71 -0.47
N TYR A 71 5.41 14.84 -0.28
CA TYR A 71 5.49 13.47 -0.77
C TYR A 71 5.49 13.44 -2.30
N LYS A 72 6.44 12.70 -2.86
CA LYS A 72 6.51 12.46 -4.31
C LYS A 72 6.05 11.04 -4.61
N ILE A 73 5.05 10.90 -5.48
CA ILE A 73 4.60 9.59 -5.92
C ILE A 73 5.74 8.83 -6.60
N TYR A 74 5.76 7.52 -6.40
CA TYR A 74 6.83 6.67 -6.90
C TYR A 74 6.84 6.60 -8.44
N HIS A 75 5.65 6.39 -9.04
CA HIS A 75 5.54 6.27 -10.49
C HIS A 75 4.14 6.69 -10.96
N SER A 76 4.09 7.53 -11.99
CA SER A 76 2.84 8.14 -12.48
C SER A 76 1.81 7.12 -13.00
N HIS A 77 2.24 5.96 -13.51
CA HIS A 77 1.34 4.95 -14.07
C HIS A 77 0.83 3.94 -13.04
N PHE A 78 1.36 3.92 -11.82
CA PHE A 78 1.00 2.90 -10.83
C PHE A 78 -0.44 3.04 -10.34
N SER A 79 -1.01 4.23 -10.35
CA SER A 79 -2.42 4.42 -10.02
C SER A 79 -3.32 3.69 -11.01
N PHE A 80 -3.04 3.76 -12.30
CA PHE A 80 -3.78 3.00 -13.31
C PHE A 80 -3.58 1.48 -13.16
N LEU A 81 -2.35 1.05 -12.98
CA LEU A 81 -2.00 -0.38 -12.91
C LEU A 81 -2.56 -1.08 -11.67
N PHE A 82 -2.59 -0.40 -10.54
CA PHE A 82 -2.82 -1.03 -9.23
C PHE A 82 -4.09 -0.56 -8.52
N ASN A 83 -4.86 0.36 -9.10
CA ASN A 83 -6.20 0.68 -8.63
C ASN A 83 -7.15 -0.52 -8.85
N SER A 84 -8.03 -0.78 -7.90
CA SER A 84 -9.02 -1.88 -8.02
C SER A 84 -10.42 -1.39 -8.37
N TYR A 85 -11.12 -0.75 -7.41
CA TYR A 85 -12.50 -0.32 -7.56
C TYR A 85 -12.74 1.16 -7.27
N TYR A 86 -11.67 1.91 -7.07
CA TYR A 86 -11.79 3.31 -6.67
C TYR A 86 -12.00 4.20 -7.89
N ASN A 87 -13.24 4.25 -8.39
CA ASN A 87 -13.60 4.99 -9.60
C ASN A 87 -13.29 6.48 -9.48
N ALA A 88 -13.40 7.05 -8.29
CA ALA A 88 -13.08 8.45 -8.04
C ALA A 88 -11.59 8.79 -8.23
N VAL A 89 -10.71 7.79 -8.13
CA VAL A 89 -9.27 7.97 -8.35
C VAL A 89 -8.94 8.04 -9.84
N GLY A 90 -9.64 7.28 -10.67
CA GLY A 90 -9.44 7.25 -12.11
C GLY A 90 -9.57 5.86 -12.72
N ASP A 91 -9.06 5.73 -13.93
CA ASP A 91 -9.10 4.49 -14.70
C ASP A 91 -8.21 3.40 -14.10
N ARG A 92 -8.54 2.16 -14.42
CA ARG A 92 -7.85 0.97 -13.92
C ARG A 92 -7.84 -0.15 -14.95
N ILE A 93 -6.95 -1.12 -14.73
CA ILE A 93 -6.94 -2.37 -15.50
C ILE A 93 -8.03 -3.31 -14.95
N PHE A 94 -8.79 -3.95 -15.84
CA PHE A 94 -9.75 -4.96 -15.46
C PHE A 94 -9.08 -6.13 -14.74
N ARG A 95 -9.76 -6.68 -13.73
CA ARG A 95 -9.23 -7.78 -12.91
C ARG A 95 -8.72 -8.94 -13.76
N ALA A 96 -9.47 -9.36 -14.78
CA ALA A 96 -9.10 -10.47 -15.63
C ALA A 96 -7.79 -10.26 -16.41
N ASN A 97 -7.33 -9.01 -16.54
CA ASN A 97 -6.14 -8.65 -17.30
C ASN A 97 -4.91 -8.36 -16.43
N ARG A 98 -5.01 -8.51 -15.12
CA ARG A 98 -3.90 -8.21 -14.20
C ARG A 98 -2.69 -9.10 -14.41
N GLY A 99 -2.89 -10.32 -14.89
CA GLY A 99 -1.80 -11.22 -15.27
C GLY A 99 -1.01 -10.77 -16.50
N ASN A 100 -1.51 -9.80 -17.27
CA ASN A 100 -0.82 -9.25 -18.43
C ASN A 100 0.14 -8.10 -18.08
N ILE A 101 0.20 -7.70 -16.81
CA ILE A 101 1.12 -6.64 -16.35
C ILE A 101 2.52 -7.23 -16.22
N THR A 102 3.38 -6.97 -17.19
CA THR A 102 4.77 -7.44 -17.17
C THR A 102 5.69 -6.45 -16.46
N ARG A 103 5.37 -5.16 -16.53
CA ARG A 103 6.10 -4.08 -15.85
C ARG A 103 5.15 -3.29 -14.94
N PRO A 104 5.56 -2.95 -13.70
CA PRO A 104 6.86 -3.23 -13.10
C PRO A 104 7.12 -4.73 -12.88
N GLY A 105 8.39 -5.12 -12.84
CA GLY A 105 8.79 -6.46 -12.44
C GLY A 105 8.69 -6.66 -10.93
N VAL A 106 8.87 -7.89 -10.46
CA VAL A 106 8.77 -8.23 -9.03
C VAL A 106 9.75 -7.40 -8.18
N LYS A 107 11.00 -7.30 -8.62
CA LYS A 107 12.03 -6.54 -7.93
C LYS A 107 11.65 -5.07 -7.75
N GLU A 108 11.09 -4.46 -8.78
CA GLU A 108 10.64 -3.07 -8.72
C GLU A 108 9.42 -2.90 -7.79
N VAL A 109 8.52 -3.88 -7.74
CA VAL A 109 7.41 -3.86 -6.80
C VAL A 109 7.91 -3.87 -5.36
N TYR A 110 8.91 -4.69 -5.04
CA TYR A 110 9.53 -4.65 -3.70
C TYR A 110 10.21 -3.31 -3.42
N ALA A 111 10.86 -2.70 -4.41
CA ALA A 111 11.43 -1.36 -4.27
C ALA A 111 10.34 -0.30 -4.01
N TYR A 112 9.22 -0.41 -4.71
CA TYR A 112 8.05 0.44 -4.49
C TYR A 112 7.51 0.29 -3.06
N ARG A 113 7.40 -0.93 -2.56
CA ARG A 113 6.98 -1.21 -1.18
C ARG A 113 7.92 -0.54 -0.18
N GLU A 114 9.21 -0.69 -0.36
CA GLU A 114 10.23 -0.10 0.50
C GLU A 114 10.14 1.43 0.53
N TYR A 115 9.96 2.04 -0.63
CA TYR A 115 9.80 3.48 -0.77
C TYR A 115 8.58 4.00 0.01
N VAL A 116 7.43 3.35 -0.15
CA VAL A 116 6.19 3.72 0.54
C VAL A 116 6.28 3.43 2.04
N ASP A 117 6.83 2.28 2.42
CA ASP A 117 6.96 1.91 3.84
C ASP A 117 7.87 2.89 4.60
N LYS A 118 8.93 3.36 3.96
CA LYS A 118 9.80 4.39 4.55
C LYS A 118 9.04 5.71 4.77
N ALA A 119 8.29 6.14 3.77
CA ALA A 119 7.48 7.36 3.89
C ALA A 119 6.38 7.22 4.94
N MET A 120 5.76 6.04 5.05
CA MET A 120 4.76 5.75 6.08
C MET A 120 5.37 5.80 7.48
N LYS A 121 6.56 5.26 7.68
CA LYS A 121 7.26 5.35 8.98
C LYS A 121 7.54 6.80 9.37
N GLU A 122 7.99 7.60 8.42
CA GLU A 122 8.26 9.02 8.65
C GLU A 122 6.97 9.78 8.98
N LEU A 123 5.89 9.51 8.26
CA LEU A 123 4.59 10.12 8.51
C LEU A 123 4.06 9.76 9.90
N LEU A 124 4.07 8.47 10.25
CA LEU A 124 3.58 7.99 11.55
C LEU A 124 4.41 8.51 12.71
N ALA A 125 5.72 8.70 12.53
CA ALA A 125 6.60 9.26 13.56
C ALA A 125 6.37 10.75 13.81
N LYS A 126 5.87 11.49 12.80
CA LYS A 126 5.64 12.94 12.85
C LYS A 126 4.16 13.30 12.97
N ALA A 127 3.27 12.32 12.91
CA ALA A 127 1.83 12.57 12.84
C ALA A 127 1.33 13.21 14.14
N GLU A 128 0.62 14.31 13.99
CA GLU A 128 -0.22 14.86 15.03
C GLU A 128 -1.36 13.87 15.35
N GLU A 129 -1.82 13.88 16.60
CA GLU A 129 -2.85 12.96 17.08
C GLU A 129 -4.09 12.86 16.18
N SER A 130 -4.55 14.00 15.65
CA SER A 130 -5.70 14.07 14.74
C SER A 130 -5.48 13.32 13.44
N LYS A 131 -4.27 13.33 12.88
CA LYS A 131 -3.92 12.62 11.66
C LYS A 131 -3.88 11.11 11.87
N VAL A 132 -3.39 10.67 13.01
CA VAL A 132 -3.37 9.24 13.36
C VAL A 132 -4.78 8.70 13.58
N LEU A 133 -5.65 9.50 14.17
CA LEU A 133 -7.05 9.12 14.34
C LEU A 133 -7.73 8.91 12.98
N MET A 134 -7.48 9.79 12.02
CA MET A 134 -7.99 9.61 10.65
C MET A 134 -7.42 8.37 9.97
N LEU A 135 -6.14 8.05 10.20
CA LEU A 135 -5.52 6.84 9.68
C LEU A 135 -6.13 5.57 10.28
N SER A 136 -6.51 5.59 11.54
CA SER A 136 -7.20 4.47 12.18
C SER A 136 -8.62 4.28 11.64
N LEU A 137 -9.27 5.35 11.18
CA LEU A 137 -10.60 5.30 10.56
C LEU A 137 -10.56 4.81 9.11
N ILE A 138 -9.46 4.98 8.41
CA ILE A 138 -9.25 4.46 7.05
C ILE A 138 -9.04 2.94 7.07
N HIS A 139 -8.84 2.38 8.22
CA HIS A 139 -8.54 0.97 8.42
C HIS A 139 -9.79 0.05 8.41
N ILE A 140 -10.78 0.48 7.74
CA ILE A 140 -12.01 -0.32 7.61
C ILE A 140 -11.93 -1.19 6.37
#